data_4fa4ee64a7f5f11109b712e3c0d69508
#
_entry.id   4fa4ee64a7f5f11109b712e3c0d69508
#
_cell.length_a   1.000
_cell.length_b   1.000
_cell.length_c   1.000
_cell.angle_alpha   90.00
_cell.angle_beta   90.00
_cell.angle_gamma   90.00
#
_symmetry.space_group_name_H-M   'P 1'
#
loop_
_entity.id
_entity.type
_entity.pdbx_description
1 polymer ?
#
loop_
_entity_poly.entity_id
_entity_poly.type
_entity_poly.pdbx_seq_one_letter_code
_entity_poly.pdbx_strand_id
1 'polypeptide(L)'
;MKKFLALMLCIAIGLAGCMGSLDVKNLTGDELVTALAFPLSDFESLSPEEKTAYTAACLDLEIMNGGLCQFFANCPDCAAFVPEALDRLGAAEHKALYEQFLADTAISPLDPMFQTESIEEFSQLYDLYPWDDFDDAYCALTPMSVLLEAYIQANPDAF
;
A
#
# COMPACT_ATOMS: atom_id res chain seq x y z
N MET A 1 9.74 -25.65 -8.15
CA MET A 1 9.11 -24.86 -7.08
C MET A 1 8.24 -23.83 -7.77
N LYS A 2 6.92 -24.01 -7.75
CA LYS A 2 5.97 -23.14 -8.46
C LYS A 2 5.56 -22.06 -7.49
N LYS A 3 5.95 -20.81 -7.77
CA LYS A 3 5.44 -19.64 -7.06
C LYS A 3 3.94 -19.57 -7.32
N PHE A 4 3.14 -19.78 -6.29
CA PHE A 4 1.72 -19.49 -6.36
C PHE A 4 1.55 -17.98 -6.37
N LEU A 5 1.23 -17.47 -7.54
CA LEU A 5 0.81 -16.11 -7.79
C LEU A 5 -0.53 -15.95 -7.06
N ALA A 6 -0.57 -15.10 -6.02
CA ALA A 6 -1.84 -14.60 -5.52
C ALA A 6 -2.62 -14.08 -6.73
N LEU A 7 -3.84 -14.56 -6.88
CA LEU A 7 -4.68 -14.27 -8.04
C LEU A 7 -5.15 -12.82 -7.94
N MET A 8 -4.25 -11.87 -8.23
CA MET A 8 -4.67 -10.54 -8.63
C MET A 8 -5.49 -10.71 -9.89
N LEU A 9 -6.80 -10.53 -9.79
CA LEU A 9 -7.64 -10.34 -10.96
C LEU A 9 -7.34 -8.93 -11.52
N CYS A 10 -6.14 -8.77 -12.05
CA CYS A 10 -5.83 -7.64 -12.90
C CYS A 10 -6.71 -7.77 -14.14
N ILE A 11 -7.72 -6.93 -14.23
CA ILE A 11 -8.32 -6.62 -15.52
C ILE A 11 -7.21 -5.92 -16.31
N ALA A 12 -6.38 -6.73 -16.98
CA ALA A 12 -5.45 -6.25 -17.97
C ALA A 12 -6.28 -5.75 -19.15
N ILE A 13 -6.68 -4.48 -19.09
CA ILE A 13 -7.09 -3.76 -20.29
C ILE A 13 -5.80 -3.61 -21.09
N GLY A 14 -5.67 -4.46 -22.13
CA GLY A 14 -4.53 -4.44 -23.02
C GLY A 14 -4.41 -3.11 -23.74
N LEU A 15 -3.44 -2.33 -23.32
CA LEU A 15 -2.84 -1.25 -24.08
C LEU A 15 -1.33 -1.51 -24.14
N ALA A 16 -0.94 -2.48 -25.00
CA ALA A 16 0.41 -2.54 -25.52
C ALA A 16 0.60 -1.36 -26.48
N GLY A 17 1.05 -0.25 -25.97
CA GLY A 17 1.41 0.92 -26.77
C GLY A 17 2.16 1.91 -25.92
N CYS A 18 3.50 2.06 -26.16
CA CYS A 18 4.40 3.13 -25.70
C CYS A 18 4.08 3.68 -24.29
N MET A 19 4.57 3.00 -23.27
CA MET A 19 4.56 3.55 -21.91
C MET A 19 5.69 4.58 -21.81
N GLY A 20 5.36 5.84 -22.19
CA GLY A 20 6.05 6.99 -21.63
C GLY A 20 5.77 7.02 -20.13
N SER A 21 6.66 7.65 -19.36
CA SER A 21 6.45 7.86 -17.92
C SER A 21 5.02 8.32 -17.67
N LEU A 22 4.29 7.59 -16.82
CA LEU A 22 2.92 7.96 -16.47
C LEU A 22 2.99 9.33 -15.79
N ASP A 23 2.32 10.34 -16.36
CA ASP A 23 2.28 11.68 -15.76
C ASP A 23 1.27 11.67 -14.61
N VAL A 24 1.74 11.22 -13.44
CA VAL A 24 0.91 11.12 -12.22
C VAL A 24 0.44 12.47 -11.69
N LYS A 25 1.04 13.60 -12.14
CA LYS A 25 0.70 14.95 -11.69
C LYS A 25 -0.73 15.38 -12.06
N ASN A 26 -1.29 14.74 -13.09
CA ASN A 26 -2.64 15.03 -13.59
C ASN A 26 -3.67 13.98 -13.16
N LEU A 27 -3.25 12.96 -12.41
CA LEU A 27 -4.16 11.95 -11.88
C LEU A 27 -4.71 12.37 -10.52
N THR A 28 -5.91 11.91 -10.19
CA THR A 28 -6.60 12.17 -8.91
C THR A 28 -7.33 10.94 -8.42
N GLY A 29 -7.68 10.92 -7.13
CA GLY A 29 -8.48 9.83 -6.55
C GLY A 29 -7.87 8.45 -6.74
N ASP A 30 -8.73 7.48 -7.04
CA ASP A 30 -8.34 6.06 -7.19
C ASP A 30 -7.40 5.80 -8.38
N GLU A 31 -7.47 6.63 -9.44
CA GLU A 31 -6.56 6.53 -10.58
C GLU A 31 -5.12 6.85 -10.17
N LEU A 32 -4.94 7.87 -9.33
CA LEU A 32 -3.63 8.24 -8.78
C LEU A 32 -3.09 7.13 -7.88
N VAL A 33 -3.89 6.64 -6.93
CA VAL A 33 -3.51 5.56 -6.02
C VAL A 33 -3.07 4.32 -6.81
N THR A 34 -3.89 3.90 -7.78
CA THR A 34 -3.57 2.74 -8.64
C THR A 34 -2.27 2.95 -9.41
N ALA A 35 -2.08 4.13 -10.00
CA ALA A 35 -0.87 4.42 -10.78
C ALA A 35 0.40 4.37 -9.93
N LEU A 36 0.34 4.91 -8.71
CA LEU A 36 1.47 4.93 -7.78
C LEU A 36 1.77 3.55 -7.18
N ALA A 37 0.75 2.70 -6.97
CA ALA A 37 0.93 1.36 -6.41
C ALA A 37 1.59 0.37 -7.39
N PHE A 38 1.71 0.71 -8.69
CA PHE A 38 2.35 -0.14 -9.71
C PHE A 38 3.49 0.58 -10.43
N PRO A 39 4.59 0.92 -9.74
CA PRO A 39 5.74 1.58 -10.36
C PRO A 39 6.43 0.64 -11.36
N LEU A 40 7.13 1.24 -12.33
CA LEU A 40 7.91 0.50 -13.33
C LEU A 40 9.26 -0.01 -12.78
N SER A 41 9.62 0.37 -11.58
CA SER A 41 10.92 0.11 -10.96
C SER A 41 10.77 -0.63 -9.64
N ASP A 42 11.80 -1.41 -9.26
CA ASP A 42 11.86 -2.06 -7.96
C ASP A 42 11.92 -1.00 -6.84
N PHE A 43 11.28 -1.29 -5.71
CA PHE A 43 11.19 -0.39 -4.54
C PHE A 43 12.54 0.23 -4.14
N GLU A 44 13.60 -0.58 -4.12
CA GLU A 44 14.93 -0.10 -3.71
C GLU A 44 15.53 0.96 -4.64
N SER A 45 15.09 0.99 -5.91
CA SER A 45 15.58 1.95 -6.90
C SER A 45 14.80 3.27 -6.93
N LEU A 46 13.68 3.35 -6.22
CA LEU A 46 12.85 4.56 -6.15
C LEU A 46 13.56 5.66 -5.34
N SER A 47 13.33 6.90 -5.70
CA SER A 47 13.72 8.07 -4.89
C SER A 47 12.97 8.08 -3.56
N PRO A 48 13.40 8.85 -2.56
CA PRO A 48 12.69 8.95 -1.29
C PRO A 48 11.24 9.42 -1.44
N GLU A 49 10.97 10.32 -2.37
CA GLU A 49 9.64 10.85 -2.67
C GLU A 49 8.76 9.79 -3.33
N GLU A 50 9.31 9.07 -4.32
CA GLU A 50 8.61 7.96 -4.97
C GLU A 50 8.35 6.80 -3.99
N LYS A 51 9.30 6.44 -3.11
CA LYS A 51 9.10 5.44 -2.05
C LYS A 51 7.94 5.83 -1.13
N THR A 52 7.86 7.10 -0.76
CA THR A 52 6.78 7.62 0.08
C THR A 52 5.42 7.45 -0.60
N ALA A 53 5.31 7.92 -1.84
CA ALA A 53 4.06 7.84 -2.60
C ALA A 53 3.65 6.40 -2.90
N TYR A 54 4.61 5.57 -3.32
CA TYR A 54 4.38 4.14 -3.56
C TYR A 54 3.87 3.41 -2.32
N THR A 55 4.56 3.58 -1.18
CA THR A 55 4.18 2.89 0.06
C THR A 55 2.79 3.28 0.54
N ALA A 56 2.46 4.59 0.50
CA ALA A 56 1.15 5.07 0.89
C ALA A 56 0.04 4.57 -0.08
N ALA A 57 0.34 4.54 -1.37
CA ALA A 57 -0.59 4.03 -2.37
C ALA A 57 -0.81 2.52 -2.25
N CYS A 58 0.25 1.72 -2.02
CA CYS A 58 0.11 0.29 -1.75
C CYS A 58 -0.71 0.01 -0.49
N LEU A 59 -0.43 0.76 0.59
CA LEU A 59 -1.19 0.63 1.84
C LEU A 59 -2.68 0.87 1.59
N ASP A 60 -3.03 1.98 0.94
CA ASP A 60 -4.42 2.32 0.66
C ASP A 60 -5.11 1.30 -0.26
N LEU A 61 -4.44 0.94 -1.37
CA LEU A 61 -4.98 0.00 -2.33
C LEU A 61 -5.28 -1.37 -1.69
N GLU A 62 -4.35 -1.89 -0.90
CA GLU A 62 -4.51 -3.21 -0.28
C GLU A 62 -5.53 -3.19 0.86
N ILE A 63 -5.60 -2.12 1.67
CA ILE A 63 -6.62 -1.97 2.71
C ILE A 63 -8.02 -1.91 2.07
N MET A 64 -8.19 -1.13 1.02
CA MET A 64 -9.48 -1.02 0.33
C MET A 64 -9.91 -2.29 -0.40
N ASN A 65 -8.97 -3.19 -0.71
CA ASN A 65 -9.26 -4.46 -1.40
C ASN A 65 -9.46 -5.65 -0.45
N GLY A 66 -8.74 -5.72 0.67
CA GLY A 66 -8.77 -6.88 1.55
C GLY A 66 -8.15 -6.64 2.93
N GLY A 67 -7.98 -5.35 3.31
CA GLY A 67 -7.56 -4.97 4.64
C GLY A 67 -6.04 -4.98 4.88
N LEU A 68 -5.65 -4.56 6.07
CA LEU A 68 -4.25 -4.49 6.49
C LEU A 68 -3.55 -5.86 6.44
N CYS A 69 -4.27 -6.94 6.71
CA CYS A 69 -3.74 -8.30 6.59
C CYS A 69 -3.24 -8.57 5.16
N GLN A 70 -4.01 -8.17 4.14
CA GLN A 70 -3.63 -8.33 2.74
C GLN A 70 -2.41 -7.48 2.39
N PHE A 71 -2.32 -6.26 2.92
CA PHE A 71 -1.15 -5.40 2.73
C PHE A 71 0.14 -6.08 3.21
N PHE A 72 0.17 -6.68 4.39
CA PHE A 72 1.36 -7.38 4.90
C PHE A 72 1.74 -8.59 4.05
N ALA A 73 0.77 -9.27 3.47
CA ALA A 73 1.04 -10.41 2.59
C ALA A 73 1.56 -9.99 1.20
N ASN A 74 1.00 -8.92 0.63
CA ASN A 74 1.26 -8.53 -0.75
C ASN A 74 2.41 -7.52 -0.90
N CYS A 75 2.68 -6.70 0.13
CA CYS A 75 3.61 -5.58 0.05
C CYS A 75 4.76 -5.65 1.08
N PRO A 76 5.43 -6.82 1.27
CA PRO A 76 6.49 -6.96 2.26
C PRO A 76 7.67 -6.00 2.03
N ASP A 77 7.93 -5.63 0.76
CA ASP A 77 9.06 -4.77 0.39
C ASP A 77 8.95 -3.35 0.97
N CYS A 78 7.74 -2.83 1.12
CA CYS A 78 7.50 -1.50 1.65
C CYS A 78 6.85 -1.47 3.04
N ALA A 79 6.43 -2.61 3.59
CA ALA A 79 5.68 -2.66 4.86
C ALA A 79 6.45 -2.06 6.05
N ALA A 80 7.77 -2.22 6.09
CA ALA A 80 8.61 -1.61 7.13
C ALA A 80 8.77 -0.10 6.96
N PHE A 81 8.51 0.45 5.77
CA PHE A 81 8.66 1.88 5.47
C PHE A 81 7.38 2.68 5.75
N VAL A 82 6.26 2.03 6.07
CA VAL A 82 4.97 2.70 6.29
C VAL A 82 5.03 3.86 7.28
N PRO A 83 5.63 3.73 8.49
CA PRO A 83 5.67 4.85 9.44
C PRO A 83 6.42 6.07 8.90
N GLU A 84 7.52 5.86 8.16
CA GLU A 84 8.29 6.93 7.54
C GLU A 84 7.52 7.56 6.38
N ALA A 85 6.87 6.76 5.54
CA ALA A 85 6.06 7.24 4.43
C ALA A 85 4.91 8.13 4.92
N LEU A 86 4.15 7.67 5.93
CA LEU A 86 3.05 8.42 6.51
C LEU A 86 3.51 9.73 7.17
N ASP A 87 4.69 9.72 7.78
CA ASP A 87 5.30 10.93 8.37
C ASP A 87 5.63 11.96 7.30
N ARG A 88 6.32 11.54 6.22
CA ARG A 88 6.67 12.40 5.09
C ARG A 88 5.45 12.93 4.34
N LEU A 89 4.40 12.14 4.27
CA LEU A 89 3.12 12.51 3.66
C LEU A 89 2.33 13.50 4.53
N GLY A 90 2.68 13.66 5.81
CA GLY A 90 1.91 14.43 6.77
C GLY A 90 0.63 13.74 7.26
N ALA A 91 0.55 12.42 7.09
CA ALA A 91 -0.60 11.56 7.43
C ALA A 91 -0.55 11.13 8.92
N ALA A 92 -0.53 12.09 9.85
CA ALA A 92 -0.28 11.83 11.26
C ALA A 92 -1.32 10.91 11.91
N GLU A 93 -2.60 11.01 11.53
CA GLU A 93 -3.67 10.17 12.08
C GLU A 93 -3.54 8.72 11.59
N HIS A 94 -3.22 8.52 10.31
CA HIS A 94 -2.95 7.19 9.74
C HIS A 94 -1.72 6.54 10.40
N LYS A 95 -0.65 7.32 10.61
CA LYS A 95 0.54 6.85 11.30
C LYS A 95 0.23 6.41 12.72
N ALA A 96 -0.50 7.24 13.48
CA ALA A 96 -0.89 6.90 14.85
C ALA A 96 -1.74 5.64 14.92
N LEU A 97 -2.71 5.48 14.02
CA LEU A 97 -3.55 4.28 13.91
C LEU A 97 -2.70 3.04 13.61
N TYR A 98 -1.79 3.13 12.64
CA TYR A 98 -0.91 2.02 12.25
C TYR A 98 0.03 1.59 13.38
N GLU A 99 0.72 2.55 14.00
CA GLU A 99 1.65 2.30 15.11
C GLU A 99 0.91 1.74 16.36
N GLN A 100 -0.29 2.25 16.65
CA GLN A 100 -1.12 1.74 17.74
C GLN A 100 -1.52 0.28 17.51
N PHE A 101 -1.97 -0.06 16.29
CA PHE A 101 -2.34 -1.43 15.94
C PHE A 101 -1.16 -2.40 16.11
N LEU A 102 0.03 -2.03 15.62
CA LEU A 102 1.23 -2.86 15.79
C LEU A 102 1.61 -3.02 17.27
N ALA A 103 1.46 -1.97 18.08
CA ALA A 103 1.75 -2.02 19.51
C ALA A 103 0.77 -2.93 20.27
N ASP A 104 -0.53 -2.84 19.95
CA ASP A 104 -1.57 -3.59 20.65
C ASP A 104 -1.55 -5.09 20.28
N THR A 105 -1.18 -5.41 19.05
CA THR A 105 -1.15 -6.79 18.55
C THR A 105 0.23 -7.45 18.67
N ALA A 106 1.28 -6.66 18.89
CA ALA A 106 2.68 -7.09 18.84
C ALA A 106 3.09 -7.76 17.51
N ILE A 107 2.38 -7.45 16.42
CA ILE A 107 2.68 -7.95 15.07
C ILE A 107 3.90 -7.22 14.52
N SER A 108 4.75 -7.96 13.81
CA SER A 108 5.75 -7.39 12.90
C SER A 108 5.20 -7.39 11.47
N PRO A 109 5.24 -6.26 10.73
CA PRO A 109 4.83 -6.23 9.33
C PRO A 109 5.58 -7.21 8.42
N LEU A 110 6.77 -7.64 8.86
CA LEU A 110 7.63 -8.60 8.15
C LEU A 110 7.57 -10.01 8.74
N ASP A 111 6.55 -10.33 9.54
CA ASP A 111 6.42 -11.66 10.13
C ASP A 111 6.26 -12.71 9.00
N PRO A 112 7.04 -13.80 9.03
CA PRO A 112 6.92 -14.88 8.06
C PRO A 112 5.52 -15.50 7.95
N MET A 113 4.66 -15.32 8.96
CA MET A 113 3.27 -15.80 8.92
C MET A 113 2.47 -15.24 7.75
N PHE A 114 2.83 -14.05 7.22
CA PHE A 114 2.16 -13.45 6.07
C PHE A 114 2.58 -14.07 4.73
N GLN A 115 3.64 -14.87 4.71
CA GLN A 115 4.14 -15.56 3.50
C GLN A 115 3.49 -16.95 3.38
N THR A 116 2.16 -16.97 3.21
CA THR A 116 1.37 -18.21 3.10
C THR A 116 1.57 -18.89 1.74
N GLU A 117 1.42 -20.23 1.72
CA GLU A 117 1.54 -21.02 0.49
C GLU A 117 0.17 -21.31 -0.18
N SER A 118 -0.93 -21.01 0.52
CA SER A 118 -2.29 -21.27 0.04
C SER A 118 -3.28 -20.19 0.48
N ILE A 119 -4.40 -20.09 -0.25
CA ILE A 119 -5.52 -19.22 0.11
C ILE A 119 -6.14 -19.64 1.45
N GLU A 120 -6.13 -20.94 1.74
CA GLU A 120 -6.68 -21.46 2.98
C GLU A 120 -5.85 -21.01 4.20
N GLU A 121 -4.53 -21.09 4.10
CA GLU A 121 -3.64 -20.56 5.14
C GLU A 121 -3.78 -19.05 5.30
N PHE A 122 -3.84 -18.32 4.18
CA PHE A 122 -4.03 -16.86 4.21
C PHE A 122 -5.34 -16.49 4.88
N SER A 123 -6.45 -17.18 4.58
CA SER A 123 -7.75 -16.87 5.18
C SER A 123 -7.79 -17.09 6.70
N GLN A 124 -6.95 -17.98 7.24
CA GLN A 124 -6.87 -18.20 8.69
C GLN A 124 -6.21 -17.02 9.43
N LEU A 125 -5.43 -16.18 8.73
CA LEU A 125 -4.83 -14.99 9.34
C LEU A 125 -5.88 -13.97 9.78
N TYR A 126 -7.02 -13.91 9.09
CA TYR A 126 -8.11 -12.99 9.43
C TYR A 126 -8.76 -13.31 10.79
N ASP A 127 -8.66 -14.55 11.29
CA ASP A 127 -9.20 -14.95 12.58
C ASP A 127 -8.26 -14.62 13.76
N LEU A 128 -7.03 -14.18 13.49
CA LEU A 128 -5.99 -14.04 14.53
C LEU A 128 -6.00 -12.69 15.23
N TYR A 129 -6.42 -11.63 14.56
CA TYR A 129 -6.29 -10.25 15.05
C TYR A 129 -7.52 -9.41 14.64
N PRO A 130 -7.78 -8.28 15.31
CA PRO A 130 -8.93 -7.43 15.02
C PRO A 130 -8.70 -6.54 13.77
N TRP A 131 -8.50 -7.17 12.62
CA TRP A 131 -8.22 -6.46 11.36
C TRP A 131 -9.35 -5.50 10.98
N ASP A 132 -10.59 -5.94 11.10
CA ASP A 132 -11.78 -5.16 10.75
C ASP A 132 -11.85 -3.85 11.55
N ASP A 133 -11.46 -3.88 12.83
CA ASP A 133 -11.43 -2.68 13.67
C ASP A 133 -10.41 -1.64 13.15
N PHE A 134 -9.26 -2.10 12.66
CA PHE A 134 -8.27 -1.24 12.02
C PHE A 134 -8.78 -0.70 10.69
N ASP A 135 -9.30 -1.57 9.82
CA ASP A 135 -9.76 -1.23 8.48
C ASP A 135 -10.92 -0.23 8.52
N ASP A 136 -11.88 -0.42 9.43
CA ASP A 136 -12.97 0.51 9.67
C ASP A 136 -12.47 1.89 10.16
N ALA A 137 -11.51 1.89 11.10
CA ALA A 137 -10.92 3.12 11.60
C ALA A 137 -10.12 3.85 10.50
N TYR A 138 -9.38 3.11 9.66
CA TYR A 138 -8.65 3.66 8.52
C TYR A 138 -9.58 4.33 7.51
N CYS A 139 -10.68 3.67 7.15
CA CYS A 139 -11.68 4.20 6.22
C CYS A 139 -12.39 5.46 6.73
N ALA A 140 -12.36 5.72 8.05
CA ALA A 140 -12.94 6.93 8.64
C ALA A 140 -12.00 8.15 8.61
N LEU A 141 -10.72 7.97 8.26
CA LEU A 141 -9.73 9.05 8.16
C LEU A 141 -9.85 9.83 6.83
N THR A 142 -9.03 10.85 6.70
CA THR A 142 -8.90 11.58 5.42
C THR A 142 -8.48 10.58 4.32
N PRO A 143 -9.16 10.54 3.15
CA PRO A 143 -8.77 9.64 2.08
C PRO A 143 -7.29 9.79 1.70
N MET A 144 -6.59 8.69 1.55
CA MET A 144 -5.16 8.68 1.21
C MET A 144 -4.88 9.37 -0.13
N SER A 145 -5.78 9.24 -1.09
CA SER A 145 -5.69 9.92 -2.38
C SER A 145 -5.55 11.45 -2.25
N VAL A 146 -6.27 12.06 -1.30
CA VAL A 146 -6.19 13.51 -1.04
C VAL A 146 -4.81 13.91 -0.51
N LEU A 147 -4.23 13.09 0.37
CA LEU A 147 -2.90 13.33 0.92
C LEU A 147 -1.82 13.12 -0.15
N LEU A 148 -1.96 12.11 -1.00
CA LEU A 148 -1.07 11.83 -2.13
C LEU A 148 -1.09 12.95 -3.17
N GLU A 149 -2.27 13.46 -3.53
CA GLU A 149 -2.41 14.61 -4.43
C GLU A 149 -1.65 15.83 -3.90
N ALA A 150 -1.84 16.16 -2.63
CA ALA A 150 -1.13 17.28 -1.99
C ALA A 150 0.38 17.06 -1.95
N TYR A 151 0.83 15.82 -1.69
CA TYR A 151 2.25 15.47 -1.64
C TYR A 151 2.92 15.61 -3.01
N ILE A 152 2.29 15.13 -4.08
CA ILE A 152 2.80 15.24 -5.45
C ILE A 152 2.88 16.71 -5.88
N GLN A 153 1.86 17.50 -5.57
CA GLN A 153 1.87 18.94 -5.87
C GLN A 153 2.97 19.70 -5.12
N ALA A 154 3.33 19.25 -3.91
CA ALA A 154 4.43 19.82 -3.14
C ALA A 154 5.82 19.39 -3.63
N ASN A 155 5.92 18.28 -4.37
CA ASN A 155 7.17 17.68 -4.84
C ASN A 155 7.18 17.49 -6.38
N PRO A 156 6.91 18.53 -7.19
CA PRO A 156 6.68 18.37 -8.62
C PRO A 156 7.92 17.91 -9.41
N ASP A 157 9.11 18.06 -8.86
CA ASP A 157 10.35 17.65 -9.53
C ASP A 157 10.67 16.14 -9.31
N ALA A 158 9.95 15.47 -8.40
CA ALA A 158 10.15 14.06 -8.09
C ALA A 158 9.24 13.13 -8.93
N PHE A 159 8.23 13.69 -9.56
CA PHE A 159 7.22 12.99 -10.35
C PHE A 159 7.12 13.58 -11.78
#